data_cf124eb94cc82eade7745c3e9135ca0e
#
_entry.id   cf124eb94cc82eade7745c3e9135ca0e
#
_cell.length_a   1.000
_cell.length_b   1.000
_cell.length_c   1.000
_cell.angle_alpha   90.00
_cell.angle_beta   90.00
_cell.angle_gamma   90.00
#
_symmetry.space_group_name_H-M   'P 1'
#
loop_
_entity.id
_entity.type
_entity.pdbx_description
1 polymer ?
#
loop_
_entity_poly.entity_id
_entity_poly.type
_entity_poly.pdbx_seq_one_letter_code
_entity_poly.pdbx_strand_id
1 'polypeptide(L)'
;MLFRSDVLANATIEKAWAEWGERGNCTMDGRLSWRELEAIVLRSAARDGSCFLLTHRGVDSNRFGYSLQLLEADYLREDYNVQMPNGNIVRMGVEMTPQFRPVAYHFFSRHPYDFSIVSTETRAVRIEADRVFHIYRPTRQGQTNGVPWLAPSMMAMRQLDAYTEAELTAARVAACKMGSIEKTVPEGYQGPTDSQGNPTMEMQPGQIMDLPMGHKYVDHDPQHPVSAFGDFVKANLRGISAGLGVSYNSLANDLEGVNYSSIRAGLLEERGEWMCLQNWIVETLHDRVFKEWLEISLMIGALKMPNGSALPASKLDKFSAREWKPRRWAWVDPKKDLEAKILAIENGLDSRRNAIAEQGGDIEDTFADMAADDALAATYGLEFGGSEIEPETETEGGEDESATSKGSGKKPESISAPKV
;
A
#
# COMPACT_ATOMS: atom_id res chain seq x y z
N MET A 1 30.51 -20.69 12.93
CA MET A 1 31.55 -19.67 13.05
C MET A 1 30.82 -18.36 13.23
N LEU A 2 30.69 -17.87 14.45
CA LEU A 2 30.06 -16.61 14.75
C LEU A 2 31.04 -15.50 14.32
N PHE A 3 30.74 -14.86 13.19
CA PHE A 3 31.42 -13.64 12.83
C PHE A 3 31.00 -12.58 13.85
N ARG A 4 31.84 -12.29 14.83
CA ARG A 4 31.67 -11.05 15.59
C ARG A 4 31.90 -9.92 14.62
N SER A 5 30.81 -9.21 14.30
CA SER A 5 30.85 -8.00 13.50
C SER A 5 31.78 -7.01 14.18
N ASP A 6 32.48 -6.22 13.38
CA ASP A 6 33.33 -5.14 13.86
C ASP A 6 32.42 -3.97 14.26
N VAL A 7 32.09 -3.87 15.54
CA VAL A 7 31.11 -2.92 16.08
C VAL A 7 31.40 -1.48 15.63
N LEU A 8 32.68 -1.08 15.65
CA LEU A 8 33.07 0.27 15.20
C LEU A 8 32.90 0.46 13.70
N ALA A 9 33.21 -0.56 12.89
CA ALA A 9 33.01 -0.49 11.46
C ALA A 9 31.52 -0.46 11.11
N ASN A 10 30.70 -1.27 11.77
CA ASN A 10 29.24 -1.29 11.56
C ASN A 10 28.63 0.07 11.91
N ALA A 11 28.90 0.60 13.10
CA ALA A 11 28.39 1.92 13.49
C ALA A 11 28.83 3.04 12.50
N THR A 12 30.05 2.93 11.96
CA THR A 12 30.53 3.87 10.93
C THR A 12 29.74 3.76 9.63
N ILE A 13 29.47 2.52 9.18
CA ILE A 13 28.70 2.25 7.96
C ILE A 13 27.24 2.69 8.12
N GLU A 14 26.59 2.35 9.23
CA GLU A 14 25.21 2.70 9.53
C GLU A 14 25.03 4.23 9.59
N LYS A 15 25.93 4.94 10.28
CA LYS A 15 25.90 6.40 10.32
C LYS A 15 26.08 7.00 8.94
N ALA A 16 27.01 6.49 8.13
CA ALA A 16 27.28 6.96 6.79
C ALA A 16 26.11 6.66 5.83
N TRP A 17 25.47 5.49 5.97
CA TRP A 17 24.27 5.11 5.24
C TRP A 17 23.09 6.04 5.57
N ALA A 18 22.86 6.32 6.85
CA ALA A 18 21.85 7.27 7.28
C ALA A 18 22.07 8.66 6.70
N GLU A 19 23.32 9.17 6.73
CA GLU A 19 23.69 10.45 6.14
C GLU A 19 23.53 10.46 4.61
N TRP A 20 23.91 9.38 3.92
CA TRP A 20 23.68 9.26 2.49
C TRP A 20 22.19 9.29 2.15
N GLY A 21 21.36 8.71 3.00
CA GLY A 21 19.89 8.69 2.87
C GLY A 21 19.21 10.03 3.10
N GLU A 22 19.91 11.05 3.59
CA GLU A 22 19.36 12.39 3.76
C GLU A 22 19.07 13.06 2.42
N ARG A 23 18.14 14.01 2.46
CA ARG A 23 17.79 14.83 1.29
C ARG A 23 19.04 15.61 0.81
N GLY A 24 19.29 15.59 -0.48
CA GLY A 24 20.45 16.21 -1.09
C GLY A 24 21.59 15.25 -1.45
N ASN A 25 21.60 14.03 -0.90
CA ASN A 25 22.70 13.09 -1.08
C ASN A 25 22.35 11.90 -1.98
N CYS A 26 21.23 11.23 -1.72
CA CYS A 26 20.93 9.94 -2.37
C CYS A 26 20.42 10.08 -3.81
N THR A 27 19.87 11.23 -4.21
CA THR A 27 19.38 11.47 -5.57
C THR A 27 20.17 12.52 -6.32
N MET A 28 20.28 12.37 -7.64
CA MET A 28 20.99 13.31 -8.51
C MET A 28 20.43 14.72 -8.49
N ASP A 29 19.10 14.84 -8.37
CA ASP A 29 18.41 16.13 -8.28
C ASP A 29 18.42 16.75 -6.88
N GLY A 30 18.87 16.00 -5.88
CA GLY A 30 18.96 16.43 -4.49
C GLY A 30 17.61 16.71 -3.82
N ARG A 31 16.48 16.30 -4.42
CA ARG A 31 15.13 16.66 -3.94
C ARG A 31 14.54 15.66 -2.98
N LEU A 32 14.96 14.42 -3.04
CA LEU A 32 14.38 13.31 -2.28
C LEU A 32 15.36 12.80 -1.24
N SER A 33 14.81 12.38 -0.11
CA SER A 33 15.49 11.49 0.83
C SER A 33 15.32 10.04 0.37
N TRP A 34 16.12 9.12 0.92
CA TRP A 34 16.02 7.69 0.64
C TRP A 34 14.60 7.16 0.91
N ARG A 35 13.98 7.55 2.03
CA ARG A 35 12.61 7.13 2.39
C ARG A 35 11.55 7.63 1.40
N GLU A 36 11.69 8.86 0.93
CA GLU A 36 10.78 9.41 -0.09
C GLU A 36 10.96 8.70 -1.43
N LEU A 37 12.21 8.39 -1.81
CA LEU A 37 12.52 7.64 -3.01
C LEU A 37 11.93 6.22 -2.96
N GLU A 38 12.09 5.50 -1.85
CA GLU A 38 11.48 4.18 -1.63
C GLU A 38 9.96 4.22 -1.84
N ALA A 39 9.30 5.20 -1.23
CA ALA A 39 7.84 5.35 -1.35
C ALA A 39 7.40 5.63 -2.78
N ILE A 40 8.17 6.43 -3.54
CA ILE A 40 7.88 6.71 -4.95
C ILE A 40 8.12 5.46 -5.81
N VAL A 41 9.23 4.76 -5.61
CA VAL A 41 9.56 3.51 -6.33
C VAL A 41 8.45 2.48 -6.16
N LEU A 42 8.02 2.24 -4.92
CA LEU A 42 6.95 1.28 -4.64
C LEU A 42 5.63 1.70 -5.29
N ARG A 43 5.28 2.99 -5.19
CA ARG A 43 4.06 3.54 -5.80
C ARG A 43 4.09 3.42 -7.33
N SER A 44 5.22 3.73 -7.97
CA SER A 44 5.38 3.62 -9.42
C SER A 44 5.34 2.17 -9.87
N ALA A 45 6.00 1.25 -9.19
CA ALA A 45 5.93 -0.18 -9.49
C ALA A 45 4.50 -0.72 -9.36
N ALA A 46 3.72 -0.25 -8.38
CA ALA A 46 2.32 -0.65 -8.22
C ALA A 46 1.39 -0.03 -9.27
N ARG A 47 1.56 1.27 -9.57
CA ARG A 47 0.71 2.03 -10.50
C ARG A 47 1.01 1.71 -11.95
N ASP A 48 2.31 1.73 -12.33
CA ASP A 48 2.77 1.66 -13.72
C ASP A 48 3.29 0.27 -14.09
N GLY A 49 3.43 -0.62 -13.09
CA GLY A 49 3.95 -1.98 -13.24
C GLY A 49 5.46 -2.05 -13.06
N SER A 50 6.20 -1.01 -13.41
CA SER A 50 7.66 -0.95 -13.29
C SER A 50 8.15 0.43 -12.93
N CYS A 51 9.40 0.48 -12.45
CA CYS A 51 10.13 1.70 -12.15
C CYS A 51 11.61 1.46 -12.41
N PHE A 52 12.33 2.50 -12.84
CA PHE A 52 13.75 2.41 -13.14
C PHE A 52 14.55 3.36 -12.26
N LEU A 53 15.68 2.87 -11.76
CA LEU A 53 16.68 3.68 -11.08
C LEU A 53 18.00 3.58 -11.86
N LEU A 54 18.51 4.71 -12.29
CA LEU A 54 19.85 4.81 -12.85
C LEU A 54 20.85 5.07 -11.73
N THR A 55 21.96 4.35 -11.75
CA THR A 55 23.06 4.56 -10.81
C THR A 55 24.10 5.51 -11.41
N HIS A 56 24.42 6.55 -10.65
CA HIS A 56 25.49 7.50 -10.98
C HIS A 56 26.65 7.27 -10.03
N ARG A 57 27.80 6.95 -10.61
CA ARG A 57 29.04 6.60 -9.90
C ARG A 57 30.09 7.65 -10.23
N GLY A 58 30.70 8.25 -9.23
CA GLY A 58 31.74 9.25 -9.38
C GLY A 58 31.79 10.22 -8.21
N VAL A 59 32.90 10.92 -8.07
CA VAL A 59 33.20 11.83 -6.95
C VAL A 59 32.29 13.07 -6.98
N ASP A 60 31.79 13.46 -8.16
CA ASP A 60 31.03 14.69 -8.36
C ASP A 60 29.58 14.61 -7.94
N SER A 61 29.04 13.40 -7.64
CA SER A 61 27.64 13.24 -7.27
C SER A 61 27.37 13.69 -5.82
N ASN A 62 28.19 13.26 -4.89
CA ASN A 62 28.21 13.62 -3.47
C ASN A 62 29.49 13.09 -2.83
N ARG A 63 29.70 13.32 -1.52
CA ARG A 63 30.89 12.84 -0.81
C ARG A 63 31.07 11.32 -0.81
N PHE A 64 30.00 10.54 -1.05
CA PHE A 64 30.00 9.08 -1.13
C PHE A 64 30.27 8.56 -2.55
N GLY A 65 30.29 9.43 -3.57
CA GLY A 65 30.52 9.08 -4.96
C GLY A 65 29.41 8.22 -5.58
N TYR A 66 28.22 8.22 -5.00
CA TYR A 66 27.09 7.41 -5.44
C TYR A 66 25.76 8.14 -5.27
N SER A 67 24.97 8.19 -6.32
CA SER A 67 23.63 8.75 -6.31
C SER A 67 22.73 8.02 -7.30
N LEU A 68 21.42 8.18 -7.12
CA LEU A 68 20.39 7.53 -7.89
C LEU A 68 19.59 8.57 -8.69
N GLN A 69 19.17 8.20 -9.87
CA GLN A 69 18.19 8.95 -10.66
C GLN A 69 16.98 8.09 -10.93
N LEU A 70 15.81 8.55 -10.48
CA LEU A 70 14.54 7.90 -10.71
C LEU A 70 14.05 8.22 -12.12
N LEU A 71 13.61 7.19 -12.84
CA LEU A 71 12.92 7.30 -14.12
C LEU A 71 11.59 6.57 -14.07
N GLU A 72 10.55 7.21 -14.59
CA GLU A 72 9.22 6.60 -14.76
C GLU A 72 9.24 5.54 -15.85
N ALA A 73 8.25 4.64 -15.85
CA ALA A 73 8.11 3.57 -16.83
C ALA A 73 8.07 4.11 -18.26
N ASP A 74 7.46 5.27 -18.47
CA ASP A 74 7.29 5.93 -19.77
C ASP A 74 8.61 6.32 -20.46
N TYR A 75 9.71 6.39 -19.71
CA TYR A 75 11.03 6.59 -20.33
C TYR A 75 11.52 5.38 -21.12
N LEU A 76 11.03 4.16 -20.82
CA LEU A 76 11.42 2.96 -21.55
C LEU A 76 10.79 2.96 -22.94
N ARG A 77 11.60 2.70 -23.98
CA ARG A 77 11.11 2.57 -25.35
C ARG A 77 10.43 1.22 -25.60
N GLU A 78 9.24 1.05 -25.07
CA GLU A 78 8.49 -0.20 -25.22
C GLU A 78 8.11 -0.54 -26.68
N ASP A 79 8.11 0.48 -27.55
CA ASP A 79 7.92 0.34 -29.00
C ASP A 79 9.13 -0.31 -29.70
N TYR A 80 10.31 -0.32 -29.07
CA TYR A 80 11.53 -0.80 -29.67
C TYR A 80 11.71 -2.31 -29.52
N ASN A 81 11.47 -3.00 -30.63
CA ASN A 81 11.56 -4.46 -30.71
C ASN A 81 12.39 -4.83 -31.94
N VAL A 82 13.59 -5.38 -31.73
CA VAL A 82 14.50 -5.70 -32.84
C VAL A 82 15.44 -6.85 -32.46
N GLN A 83 15.86 -7.63 -33.45
CA GLN A 83 16.95 -8.59 -33.29
C GLN A 83 18.26 -7.90 -33.68
N MET A 84 19.22 -7.90 -32.76
CA MET A 84 20.51 -7.24 -32.96
C MET A 84 21.48 -8.13 -33.74
N PRO A 85 22.42 -7.55 -34.51
CA PRO A 85 23.43 -8.32 -35.27
C PRO A 85 24.32 -9.23 -34.39
N ASN A 86 24.49 -8.87 -33.12
CA ASN A 86 25.27 -9.65 -32.13
C ASN A 86 24.49 -10.85 -31.54
N GLY A 87 23.29 -11.13 -32.04
CA GLY A 87 22.42 -12.21 -31.55
C GLY A 87 21.55 -11.85 -30.36
N ASN A 88 21.72 -10.65 -29.78
CA ASN A 88 20.83 -10.15 -28.74
C ASN A 88 19.44 -9.83 -29.31
N ILE A 89 18.44 -9.84 -28.45
CA ILE A 89 17.07 -9.49 -28.79
C ILE A 89 16.67 -8.29 -27.94
N VAL A 90 16.19 -7.23 -28.58
CA VAL A 90 15.51 -6.15 -27.88
C VAL A 90 14.02 -6.43 -27.88
N ARG A 91 13.42 -6.46 -26.71
CA ARG A 91 11.98 -6.62 -26.51
C ARG A 91 11.48 -5.55 -25.56
N MET A 92 10.51 -4.77 -25.99
CA MET A 92 9.97 -3.65 -25.20
C MET A 92 11.09 -2.74 -24.65
N GLY A 93 12.09 -2.40 -25.48
CA GLY A 93 13.20 -1.55 -25.08
C GLY A 93 14.27 -2.20 -24.19
N VAL A 94 14.10 -3.45 -23.79
CA VAL A 94 15.10 -4.20 -23.00
C VAL A 94 15.91 -5.11 -23.94
N GLU A 95 17.20 -4.85 -24.05
CA GLU A 95 18.15 -5.69 -24.78
C GLU A 95 18.58 -6.86 -23.92
N MET A 96 18.40 -8.07 -24.42
CA MET A 96 18.67 -9.31 -23.70
C MET A 96 19.53 -10.24 -24.52
N THR A 97 20.32 -11.06 -23.85
CA THR A 97 21.01 -12.21 -24.46
C THR A 97 19.97 -13.24 -24.94
N PRO A 98 20.37 -14.22 -25.79
CA PRO A 98 19.52 -15.35 -26.15
C PRO A 98 18.96 -16.14 -24.95
N GLN A 99 19.60 -16.04 -23.77
CA GLN A 99 19.15 -16.64 -22.52
C GLN A 99 18.27 -15.71 -21.69
N PHE A 100 17.76 -14.61 -22.26
CA PHE A 100 16.90 -13.62 -21.62
C PHE A 100 17.54 -12.83 -20.45
N ARG A 101 18.88 -12.79 -20.38
CA ARG A 101 19.58 -11.94 -19.43
C ARG A 101 19.64 -10.49 -19.95
N PRO A 102 19.14 -9.50 -19.22
CA PRO A 102 19.26 -8.09 -19.61
C PRO A 102 20.72 -7.65 -19.76
N VAL A 103 21.02 -6.95 -20.84
CA VAL A 103 22.34 -6.40 -21.19
C VAL A 103 22.29 -4.88 -21.20
N ALA A 104 21.22 -4.32 -21.73
CA ALA A 104 21.02 -2.89 -21.78
C ALA A 104 19.53 -2.52 -21.84
N TYR A 105 19.27 -1.26 -21.59
CA TYR A 105 17.94 -0.65 -21.67
C TYR A 105 18.00 0.52 -22.65
N HIS A 106 16.95 0.67 -23.46
CA HIS A 106 16.80 1.76 -24.40
C HIS A 106 15.75 2.74 -23.90
N PHE A 107 16.20 3.89 -23.40
CA PHE A 107 15.34 4.93 -22.86
C PHE A 107 15.18 6.09 -23.84
N PHE A 108 14.10 6.81 -23.72
CA PHE A 108 13.99 8.13 -24.30
C PHE A 108 14.92 9.12 -23.55
N SER A 109 15.56 10.01 -24.28
CA SER A 109 16.42 11.07 -23.67
C SER A 109 15.62 12.08 -22.87
N ARG A 110 14.29 12.17 -23.10
CA ARG A 110 13.34 13.05 -22.44
C ARG A 110 12.05 12.29 -22.23
N HIS A 111 11.24 12.74 -21.29
CA HIS A 111 9.91 12.18 -21.08
C HIS A 111 9.05 12.37 -22.34
N PRO A 112 8.41 11.32 -22.88
CA PRO A 112 7.67 11.40 -24.15
C PRO A 112 6.50 12.37 -24.13
N TYR A 113 5.97 12.68 -22.94
CA TYR A 113 4.86 13.62 -22.73
C TYR A 113 5.32 14.99 -22.19
N ASP A 114 6.62 15.30 -22.24
CA ASP A 114 7.12 16.64 -21.91
C ASP A 114 7.05 17.53 -23.12
N PHE A 115 5.99 18.31 -23.25
CA PHE A 115 5.75 19.27 -24.33
C PHE A 115 6.34 20.66 -24.07
N SER A 116 7.05 20.84 -22.96
CA SER A 116 7.57 22.16 -22.56
C SER A 116 8.73 22.64 -23.41
N ILE A 117 9.38 21.74 -24.14
CA ILE A 117 10.54 22.07 -24.99
C ILE A 117 10.25 21.69 -26.45
N VAL A 118 10.32 22.67 -27.33
CA VAL A 118 10.08 22.55 -28.79
C VAL A 118 11.26 21.86 -29.48
N SER A 119 11.61 20.66 -29.10
CA SER A 119 12.61 19.83 -29.80
C SER A 119 11.97 18.52 -30.23
N THR A 120 11.91 18.31 -31.52
CA THR A 120 11.24 17.17 -32.18
C THR A 120 12.01 15.85 -32.12
N GLU A 121 13.23 15.83 -31.62
CA GLU A 121 14.03 14.60 -31.57
C GLU A 121 14.10 14.01 -30.15
N THR A 122 13.25 13.03 -29.88
CA THR A 122 13.41 12.14 -28.74
C THR A 122 14.43 11.08 -29.09
N ARG A 123 15.70 11.35 -28.82
CA ARG A 123 16.79 10.41 -29.11
C ARG A 123 16.71 9.22 -28.14
N ALA A 124 16.86 8.01 -28.67
CA ALA A 124 17.05 6.83 -27.86
C ALA A 124 18.45 6.83 -27.21
N VAL A 125 18.50 6.57 -25.92
CA VAL A 125 19.73 6.41 -25.15
C VAL A 125 19.83 4.96 -24.70
N ARG A 126 20.88 4.26 -25.11
CA ARG A 126 21.18 2.91 -24.65
C ARG A 126 22.00 3.01 -23.38
N ILE A 127 21.52 2.39 -22.31
CA ILE A 127 22.18 2.35 -21.00
C ILE A 127 22.43 0.89 -20.63
N GLU A 128 23.65 0.58 -20.20
CA GLU A 128 24.04 -0.77 -19.79
C GLU A 128 23.24 -1.23 -18.55
N ALA A 129 22.91 -2.52 -18.52
CA ALA A 129 22.05 -3.08 -17.47
C ALA A 129 22.67 -3.05 -16.07
N ASP A 130 24.01 -2.96 -15.97
CA ASP A 130 24.71 -2.80 -14.68
C ASP A 130 24.51 -1.44 -14.02
N ARG A 131 24.00 -0.46 -14.80
CA ARG A 131 23.67 0.89 -14.32
C ARG A 131 22.17 1.11 -14.12
N VAL A 132 21.36 0.09 -14.29
CA VAL A 132 19.89 0.20 -14.24
C VAL A 132 19.34 -0.79 -13.25
N PHE A 133 18.62 -0.31 -12.26
CA PHE A 133 17.74 -1.16 -11.45
C PHE A 133 16.34 -1.09 -12.02
N HIS A 134 15.92 -2.19 -12.64
CA HIS A 134 14.58 -2.37 -13.13
C HIS A 134 13.74 -3.03 -12.02
N ILE A 135 12.88 -2.25 -11.39
CA ILE A 135 12.06 -2.65 -10.25
C ILE A 135 10.66 -2.99 -10.75
N TYR A 136 10.31 -4.25 -10.74
CA TYR A 136 8.96 -4.75 -11.04
C TYR A 136 8.74 -6.12 -10.40
N ARG A 137 7.49 -6.47 -10.14
CA ARG A 137 7.11 -7.77 -9.59
C ARG A 137 6.82 -8.74 -10.74
N PRO A 138 7.65 -9.75 -11.00
CA PRO A 138 7.39 -10.72 -12.04
C PRO A 138 6.22 -11.62 -11.62
N THR A 139 5.24 -11.80 -12.50
CA THR A 139 4.07 -12.68 -12.28
C THR A 139 4.15 -13.95 -13.11
N ARG A 140 5.06 -14.01 -14.08
CA ARG A 140 5.29 -15.18 -14.93
C ARG A 140 6.74 -15.25 -15.40
N GLN A 141 7.18 -16.46 -15.74
CA GLN A 141 8.51 -16.66 -16.31
C GLN A 141 8.65 -15.96 -17.67
N GLY A 142 9.82 -15.38 -17.95
CA GLY A 142 10.12 -14.69 -19.21
C GLY A 142 9.43 -13.34 -19.40
N GLN A 143 8.86 -12.77 -18.34
CA GLN A 143 8.31 -11.43 -18.35
C GLN A 143 9.42 -10.39 -18.48
N THR A 144 9.30 -9.50 -19.48
CA THR A 144 10.32 -8.48 -19.79
C THR A 144 10.09 -7.19 -19.01
N ASN A 145 8.84 -6.81 -18.79
CA ASN A 145 8.44 -5.59 -18.07
C ASN A 145 7.36 -5.91 -17.06
N GLY A 146 7.17 -5.04 -16.06
CA GLY A 146 6.13 -5.19 -15.05
C GLY A 146 4.73 -4.99 -15.59
N VAL A 147 3.74 -5.42 -14.81
CA VAL A 147 2.32 -5.16 -15.07
C VAL A 147 1.78 -4.41 -13.86
N PRO A 148 1.01 -3.33 -14.05
CA PRO A 148 0.37 -2.62 -12.95
C PRO A 148 -0.40 -3.56 -12.02
N TRP A 149 -0.23 -3.41 -10.72
CA TRP A 149 -0.91 -4.29 -9.74
C TRP A 149 -2.43 -4.11 -9.79
N LEU A 150 -2.89 -2.94 -10.24
CA LEU A 150 -4.31 -2.64 -10.44
C LEU A 150 -4.91 -3.30 -11.68
N ALA A 151 -4.09 -3.82 -12.60
CA ALA A 151 -4.54 -4.33 -13.90
C ALA A 151 -5.71 -5.34 -13.82
N PRO A 152 -5.74 -6.32 -12.90
CA PRO A 152 -6.87 -7.26 -12.78
C PRO A 152 -8.19 -6.59 -12.41
N SER A 153 -8.14 -5.46 -11.70
CA SER A 153 -9.31 -4.78 -11.14
C SER A 153 -9.74 -3.53 -11.93
N MET A 154 -8.93 -3.04 -12.87
CA MET A 154 -9.17 -1.78 -13.58
C MET A 154 -10.54 -1.72 -14.28
N MET A 155 -10.95 -2.80 -14.94
CA MET A 155 -12.26 -2.85 -15.63
C MET A 155 -13.40 -2.81 -14.64
N ALA A 156 -13.29 -3.53 -13.52
CA ALA A 156 -14.30 -3.52 -12.47
C ALA A 156 -14.41 -2.13 -11.80
N MET A 157 -13.28 -1.47 -11.55
CA MET A 157 -13.26 -0.09 -11.02
C MET A 157 -13.96 0.87 -11.96
N ARG A 158 -13.66 0.84 -13.27
CA ARG A 158 -14.30 1.68 -14.26
C ARG A 158 -15.81 1.43 -14.36
N GLN A 159 -16.25 0.17 -14.30
CA GLN A 159 -17.67 -0.15 -14.34
C GLN A 159 -18.39 0.31 -13.07
N LEU A 160 -17.76 0.18 -11.90
CA LEU A 160 -18.31 0.66 -10.64
C LEU A 160 -18.47 2.18 -10.63
N ASP A 161 -17.47 2.91 -11.12
CA ASP A 161 -17.52 4.38 -11.26
C ASP A 161 -18.66 4.82 -12.18
N ALA A 162 -18.74 4.24 -13.38
CA ALA A 162 -19.82 4.52 -14.32
C ALA A 162 -21.22 4.18 -13.76
N TYR A 163 -21.34 3.08 -13.02
CA TYR A 163 -22.60 2.71 -12.38
C TYR A 163 -22.98 3.71 -11.28
N THR A 164 -22.01 4.12 -10.45
CA THR A 164 -22.24 5.10 -9.38
C THR A 164 -22.67 6.46 -9.97
N GLU A 165 -22.08 6.90 -11.08
CA GLU A 165 -22.47 8.11 -11.80
C GLU A 165 -23.91 8.01 -12.36
N ALA A 166 -24.24 6.85 -12.96
CA ALA A 166 -25.58 6.60 -13.49
C ALA A 166 -26.64 6.62 -12.38
N GLU A 167 -26.38 5.98 -11.23
CA GLU A 167 -27.26 5.98 -10.07
C GLU A 167 -27.45 7.38 -9.48
N LEU A 168 -26.38 8.15 -9.37
CA LEU A 168 -26.45 9.54 -8.91
C LEU A 168 -27.28 10.40 -9.86
N THR A 169 -27.13 10.18 -11.16
CA THR A 169 -27.93 10.89 -12.19
C THR A 169 -29.39 10.49 -12.12
N ALA A 170 -29.68 9.19 -11.98
CA ALA A 170 -31.03 8.69 -11.81
C ALA A 170 -31.71 9.24 -10.54
N ALA A 171 -30.98 9.32 -9.43
CA ALA A 171 -31.44 9.92 -8.19
C ALA A 171 -31.75 11.42 -8.35
N ARG A 172 -30.92 12.16 -9.09
CA ARG A 172 -31.16 13.58 -9.39
C ARG A 172 -32.42 13.77 -10.25
N VAL A 173 -32.60 12.94 -11.29
CA VAL A 173 -33.80 12.97 -12.14
C VAL A 173 -35.03 12.62 -11.30
N ALA A 174 -34.96 11.59 -10.45
CA ALA A 174 -36.04 11.24 -9.55
C ALA A 174 -36.44 12.37 -8.60
N ALA A 175 -35.43 13.08 -8.05
CA ALA A 175 -35.68 14.24 -7.17
C ALA A 175 -36.35 15.42 -7.88
N CYS A 176 -36.15 15.55 -9.19
CA CYS A 176 -36.81 16.61 -9.99
C CYS A 176 -38.28 16.33 -10.33
N LYS A 177 -38.82 15.13 -9.97
CA LYS A 177 -40.21 14.71 -10.24
C LYS A 177 -40.69 15.15 -11.62
N MET A 178 -39.96 14.71 -12.66
CA MET A 178 -40.36 15.02 -14.04
C MET A 178 -41.54 14.17 -14.45
N GLY A 179 -42.55 14.78 -15.03
CA GLY A 179 -43.69 14.11 -15.64
C GLY A 179 -43.83 14.49 -17.10
N SER A 180 -44.49 13.67 -17.85
CA SER A 180 -44.85 13.98 -19.23
C SER A 180 -46.36 14.27 -19.36
N ILE A 181 -46.68 15.19 -20.26
CA ILE A 181 -48.06 15.49 -20.60
C ILE A 181 -48.41 14.71 -21.89
N GLU A 182 -49.29 13.71 -21.74
CA GLU A 182 -49.77 12.93 -22.85
C GLU A 182 -50.99 13.66 -23.48
N LYS A 183 -50.96 13.86 -24.81
CA LYS A 183 -52.08 14.44 -25.56
C LYS A 183 -52.98 13.34 -26.06
N THR A 184 -54.21 13.37 -25.63
CA THR A 184 -55.25 12.40 -26.03
C THR A 184 -56.04 12.90 -27.24
N VAL A 185 -55.94 14.19 -27.61
CA VAL A 185 -56.67 14.83 -28.73
C VAL A 185 -55.70 15.68 -29.58
N PRO A 186 -55.89 15.73 -30.94
CA PRO A 186 -54.93 16.40 -31.84
C PRO A 186 -54.87 17.93 -31.79
N GLU A 187 -55.66 18.59 -30.95
CA GLU A 187 -55.65 20.06 -30.85
C GLU A 187 -54.40 20.58 -30.14
N GLY A 188 -53.88 21.73 -30.63
CA GLY A 188 -52.61 22.29 -30.21
C GLY A 188 -52.53 22.63 -28.72
N TYR A 189 -51.35 22.46 -28.14
CA TYR A 189 -51.06 22.89 -26.77
C TYR A 189 -51.22 24.42 -26.64
N GLN A 190 -52.02 24.83 -25.65
CA GLN A 190 -52.30 26.24 -25.38
C GLN A 190 -51.61 26.79 -24.10
N GLY A 191 -50.65 26.03 -23.56
CA GLY A 191 -49.86 26.45 -22.39
C GLY A 191 -48.56 27.17 -22.75
N PRO A 192 -47.75 27.52 -21.74
CA PRO A 192 -46.46 28.17 -21.93
C PRO A 192 -45.50 27.29 -22.76
N THR A 193 -44.78 27.90 -23.70
CA THR A 193 -43.79 27.25 -24.56
C THR A 193 -42.45 27.95 -24.45
N ASP A 194 -41.35 27.19 -24.63
CA ASP A 194 -40.02 27.76 -24.75
C ASP A 194 -39.81 28.51 -26.07
N SER A 195 -38.64 29.10 -26.27
CA SER A 195 -38.28 29.83 -27.51
C SER A 195 -38.23 28.93 -28.74
N GLN A 196 -38.31 27.61 -28.58
CA GLN A 196 -38.35 26.62 -29.67
C GLN A 196 -39.74 26.02 -29.88
N GLY A 197 -40.76 26.47 -29.12
CA GLY A 197 -42.14 26.02 -29.23
C GLY A 197 -42.44 24.73 -28.45
N ASN A 198 -41.50 24.24 -27.61
CA ASN A 198 -41.76 23.08 -26.76
C ASN A 198 -42.56 23.48 -25.52
N PRO A 199 -43.54 22.68 -25.08
CA PRO A 199 -44.26 22.94 -23.84
C PRO A 199 -43.32 23.03 -22.66
N THR A 200 -43.37 24.14 -21.92
CA THR A 200 -42.63 24.29 -20.65
C THR A 200 -43.63 24.43 -19.50
N MET A 201 -43.27 23.77 -18.39
CA MET A 201 -44.06 23.87 -17.17
C MET A 201 -43.11 23.91 -15.98
N GLU A 202 -43.19 24.96 -15.18
CA GLU A 202 -42.44 25.03 -13.91
C GLU A 202 -43.22 24.27 -12.86
N MET A 203 -42.53 23.29 -12.22
CA MET A 203 -43.09 22.51 -11.13
C MET A 203 -42.56 23.07 -9.79
N GLN A 204 -43.50 23.41 -8.90
CA GLN A 204 -43.18 23.77 -7.52
C GLN A 204 -43.74 22.73 -6.56
N PRO A 205 -43.06 22.44 -5.46
CA PRO A 205 -43.56 21.52 -4.46
C PRO A 205 -44.93 21.93 -3.90
N GLY A 206 -45.90 21.02 -3.98
CA GLY A 206 -47.27 21.29 -3.50
C GLY A 206 -48.18 21.98 -4.48
N GLN A 207 -47.76 22.25 -5.74
CA GLN A 207 -48.59 22.86 -6.75
C GLN A 207 -49.62 21.86 -7.30
N ILE A 208 -50.90 22.26 -7.31
CA ILE A 208 -51.97 21.53 -8.00
C ILE A 208 -51.99 22.05 -9.45
N MET A 209 -51.78 21.14 -10.39
CA MET A 209 -51.80 21.48 -11.81
C MET A 209 -53.21 21.35 -12.40
N ASP A 210 -53.70 22.43 -13.03
CA ASP A 210 -54.89 22.38 -13.86
C ASP A 210 -54.48 22.09 -15.29
N LEU A 211 -54.85 20.92 -15.81
CA LEU A 211 -54.49 20.48 -17.16
C LEU A 211 -55.62 20.78 -18.11
N PRO A 212 -55.35 21.33 -19.32
CA PRO A 212 -56.37 21.51 -20.33
C PRO A 212 -57.09 20.21 -20.72
N MET A 213 -58.36 20.30 -21.14
CA MET A 213 -59.11 19.11 -21.60
C MET A 213 -58.35 18.34 -22.67
N GLY A 214 -58.30 17.02 -22.54
CA GLY A 214 -57.57 16.15 -23.47
C GLY A 214 -56.09 15.97 -23.16
N HIS A 215 -55.61 16.46 -22.03
CA HIS A 215 -54.25 16.21 -21.54
C HIS A 215 -54.26 15.35 -20.29
N LYS A 216 -53.33 14.44 -20.23
CA LYS A 216 -53.12 13.56 -19.06
C LYS A 216 -51.68 13.72 -18.58
N TYR A 217 -51.49 13.99 -17.31
CA TYR A 217 -50.19 13.94 -16.69
C TYR A 217 -49.80 12.48 -16.46
N VAL A 218 -48.65 12.09 -16.98
CA VAL A 218 -48.05 10.81 -16.74
C VAL A 218 -46.85 11.05 -15.84
N ASP A 219 -46.98 10.66 -14.58
CA ASP A 219 -45.90 10.73 -13.61
C ASP A 219 -44.82 9.71 -13.99
N HIS A 220 -43.61 10.19 -14.13
CA HIS A 220 -42.45 9.31 -14.25
C HIS A 220 -41.90 9.15 -12.85
N ASP A 221 -42.36 8.10 -12.16
CA ASP A 221 -41.90 7.76 -10.82
C ASP A 221 -40.77 6.71 -10.92
N PRO A 222 -39.51 7.14 -11.13
CA PRO A 222 -38.39 6.22 -11.05
C PRO A 222 -38.25 5.73 -9.61
N GLN A 223 -38.30 4.42 -9.43
CA GLN A 223 -38.19 3.81 -8.11
C GLN A 223 -36.74 3.96 -7.62
N HIS A 224 -36.42 5.11 -7.06
CA HIS A 224 -35.15 5.41 -6.38
C HIS A 224 -35.41 5.77 -4.90
N PRO A 225 -34.51 5.34 -3.99
CA PRO A 225 -33.29 4.56 -4.18
C PRO A 225 -33.54 3.07 -4.40
N VAL A 226 -32.72 2.45 -5.25
CA VAL A 226 -32.75 0.98 -5.43
C VAL A 226 -32.14 0.32 -4.21
N SER A 227 -32.90 -0.51 -3.50
CA SER A 227 -32.44 -1.21 -2.28
C SER A 227 -31.20 -2.09 -2.49
N ALA A 228 -30.99 -2.54 -3.72
CA ALA A 228 -29.85 -3.38 -4.10
C ALA A 228 -28.52 -2.61 -4.36
N PHE A 229 -28.52 -1.27 -4.35
CA PHE A 229 -27.33 -0.48 -4.66
C PHE A 229 -26.16 -0.80 -3.73
N GLY A 230 -26.38 -0.80 -2.42
CA GLY A 230 -25.35 -1.09 -1.43
C GLY A 230 -24.74 -2.48 -1.58
N ASP A 231 -25.57 -3.49 -1.79
CA ASP A 231 -25.11 -4.88 -1.96
C ASP A 231 -24.32 -5.06 -3.27
N PHE A 232 -24.74 -4.41 -4.34
CA PHE A 232 -24.02 -4.41 -5.61
C PHE A 232 -22.65 -3.76 -5.48
N VAL A 233 -22.57 -2.59 -4.84
CA VAL A 233 -21.30 -1.90 -4.58
C VAL A 233 -20.37 -2.76 -3.72
N LYS A 234 -20.89 -3.35 -2.64
CA LYS A 234 -20.12 -4.27 -1.77
C LYS A 234 -19.60 -5.48 -2.56
N ALA A 235 -20.42 -6.10 -3.41
CA ALA A 235 -19.99 -7.23 -4.23
C ALA A 235 -18.85 -6.86 -5.21
N ASN A 236 -18.97 -5.71 -5.88
CA ASN A 236 -17.93 -5.21 -6.77
C ASN A 236 -16.63 -4.88 -6.03
N LEU A 237 -16.70 -4.19 -4.88
CA LEU A 237 -15.53 -3.87 -4.07
C LEU A 237 -14.82 -5.14 -3.56
N ARG A 238 -15.56 -6.22 -3.24
CA ARG A 238 -14.97 -7.52 -2.89
C ARG A 238 -14.23 -8.14 -4.08
N GLY A 239 -14.77 -8.03 -5.29
CA GLY A 239 -14.08 -8.48 -6.50
C GLY A 239 -12.82 -7.66 -6.78
N ILE A 240 -12.87 -6.35 -6.60
CA ILE A 240 -11.73 -5.44 -6.75
C ILE A 240 -10.66 -5.77 -5.70
N SER A 241 -11.03 -5.95 -4.44
CA SER A 241 -10.09 -6.27 -3.35
C SER A 241 -9.37 -7.61 -3.59
N ALA A 242 -10.10 -8.62 -4.06
CA ALA A 242 -9.51 -9.90 -4.44
C ALA A 242 -8.50 -9.76 -5.58
N GLY A 243 -8.78 -8.92 -6.59
CA GLY A 243 -7.86 -8.62 -7.68
C GLY A 243 -6.60 -7.87 -7.26
N LEU A 244 -6.68 -7.08 -6.17
CA LEU A 244 -5.56 -6.33 -5.61
C LEU A 244 -4.75 -7.13 -4.57
N GLY A 245 -5.27 -8.25 -4.09
CA GLY A 245 -4.66 -9.01 -3.00
C GLY A 245 -4.74 -8.31 -1.64
N VAL A 246 -5.77 -7.48 -1.42
CA VAL A 246 -6.03 -6.80 -0.13
C VAL A 246 -7.39 -7.22 0.40
N SER A 247 -7.59 -7.12 1.72
CA SER A 247 -8.89 -7.42 2.31
C SER A 247 -9.95 -6.39 1.90
N TYR A 248 -11.21 -6.83 1.76
CA TYR A 248 -12.34 -5.93 1.50
C TYR A 248 -12.43 -4.82 2.55
N ASN A 249 -12.25 -5.18 3.82
CA ASN A 249 -12.35 -4.23 4.92
C ASN A 249 -11.26 -3.14 4.86
N SER A 250 -10.04 -3.51 4.46
CA SER A 250 -8.95 -2.55 4.25
C SER A 250 -9.20 -1.63 3.07
N LEU A 251 -9.77 -2.15 1.96
CA LEU A 251 -10.05 -1.37 0.76
C LEU A 251 -11.22 -0.41 0.96
N ALA A 252 -12.34 -0.92 1.50
CA ALA A 252 -13.59 -0.19 1.63
C ALA A 252 -13.70 0.61 2.93
N ASN A 253 -12.80 0.36 3.91
CA ASN A 253 -12.90 0.86 5.29
C ASN A 253 -14.27 0.54 5.93
N ASP A 254 -14.84 -0.62 5.57
CA ASP A 254 -16.14 -1.11 6.02
C ASP A 254 -15.94 -2.16 7.12
N LEU A 255 -16.30 -1.79 8.33
CA LEU A 255 -16.22 -2.66 9.50
C LEU A 255 -17.61 -3.13 9.96
N GLU A 256 -18.68 -2.89 9.16
CA GLU A 256 -20.03 -3.30 9.48
C GLU A 256 -20.16 -4.84 9.49
N GLY A 257 -20.73 -5.38 10.55
CA GLY A 257 -20.99 -6.81 10.67
C GLY A 257 -19.76 -7.69 10.86
N VAL A 258 -18.58 -7.11 11.13
CA VAL A 258 -17.34 -7.86 11.35
C VAL A 258 -17.11 -8.06 12.84
N ASN A 259 -16.85 -9.30 13.26
CA ASN A 259 -16.45 -9.58 14.64
C ASN A 259 -14.92 -9.56 14.80
N TYR A 260 -14.46 -9.43 16.04
CA TYR A 260 -13.04 -9.38 16.38
C TYR A 260 -12.22 -10.54 15.80
N SER A 261 -12.75 -11.77 15.89
CA SER A 261 -12.03 -12.96 15.41
C SER A 261 -11.85 -12.95 13.89
N SER A 262 -12.88 -12.52 13.14
CA SER A 262 -12.81 -12.42 11.66
C SER A 262 -11.83 -11.34 11.21
N ILE A 263 -11.83 -10.16 11.86
CA ILE A 263 -10.89 -9.09 11.57
C ILE A 263 -9.46 -9.57 11.85
N ARG A 264 -9.24 -10.23 12.99
CA ARG A 264 -7.93 -10.75 13.38
C ARG A 264 -7.39 -11.73 12.34
N ALA A 265 -8.20 -12.70 11.94
CA ALA A 265 -7.80 -13.68 10.93
C ALA A 265 -7.47 -13.02 9.59
N GLY A 266 -8.31 -12.12 9.09
CA GLY A 266 -8.08 -11.39 7.85
C GLY A 266 -6.82 -10.52 7.87
N LEU A 267 -6.56 -9.81 8.97
CA LEU A 267 -5.35 -9.01 9.15
C LEU A 267 -4.07 -9.86 9.15
N LEU A 268 -4.11 -11.06 9.75
CA LEU A 268 -2.94 -11.95 9.78
C LEU A 268 -2.60 -12.48 8.39
N GLU A 269 -3.60 -12.86 7.59
CA GLU A 269 -3.40 -13.27 6.20
C GLU A 269 -2.85 -12.12 5.34
N GLU A 270 -3.43 -10.94 5.45
CA GLU A 270 -2.99 -9.74 4.71
C GLU A 270 -1.56 -9.35 5.07
N ARG A 271 -1.17 -9.42 6.34
CA ARG A 271 0.21 -9.19 6.79
C ARG A 271 1.20 -10.19 6.21
N GLY A 272 0.78 -11.43 6.00
CA GLY A 272 1.59 -12.44 5.33
C GLY A 272 1.97 -12.03 3.90
N GLU A 273 1.01 -11.54 3.12
CA GLU A 273 1.27 -11.02 1.77
C GLU A 273 2.16 -9.76 1.80
N TRP A 274 1.93 -8.86 2.75
CA TRP A 274 2.78 -7.67 2.90
C TRP A 274 4.22 -8.01 3.28
N MET A 275 4.46 -9.06 4.07
CA MET A 275 5.81 -9.55 4.34
C MET A 275 6.49 -10.07 3.07
N CYS A 276 5.76 -10.74 2.18
CA CYS A 276 6.29 -11.13 0.88
C CYS A 276 6.68 -9.91 0.02
N LEU A 277 5.86 -8.85 0.02
CA LEU A 277 6.18 -7.60 -0.66
C LEU A 277 7.38 -6.86 -0.04
N GLN A 278 7.51 -6.88 1.29
CA GLN A 278 8.68 -6.33 1.97
C GLN A 278 9.96 -7.07 1.58
N ASN A 279 9.94 -8.40 1.55
CA ASN A 279 11.08 -9.18 1.11
C ASN A 279 11.43 -8.90 -0.36
N TRP A 280 10.42 -8.81 -1.22
CA TRP A 280 10.63 -8.47 -2.62
C TRP A 280 11.31 -7.10 -2.80
N ILE A 281 10.88 -6.05 -2.11
CA ILE A 281 11.49 -4.72 -2.22
C ILE A 281 12.89 -4.68 -1.60
N VAL A 282 13.13 -5.42 -0.53
CA VAL A 282 14.45 -5.58 0.07
C VAL A 282 15.42 -6.19 -0.94
N GLU A 283 15.07 -7.29 -1.57
CA GLU A 283 15.94 -7.99 -2.54
C GLU A 283 16.16 -7.16 -3.82
N THR A 284 15.12 -6.51 -4.33
CA THR A 284 15.17 -5.83 -5.62
C THR A 284 15.75 -4.43 -5.55
N LEU A 285 15.56 -3.73 -4.44
CA LEU A 285 16.00 -2.34 -4.25
C LEU A 285 17.11 -2.21 -3.18
N HIS A 286 16.79 -2.51 -1.92
CA HIS A 286 17.67 -2.20 -0.80
C HIS A 286 19.02 -2.91 -0.89
N ASP A 287 19.01 -4.20 -1.11
CA ASP A 287 20.22 -5.01 -1.19
C ASP A 287 21.14 -4.56 -2.33
N ARG A 288 20.56 -4.24 -3.47
CA ARG A 288 21.33 -3.82 -4.64
C ARG A 288 21.93 -2.44 -4.45
N VAL A 289 21.14 -1.48 -3.97
CA VAL A 289 21.59 -0.10 -3.73
C VAL A 289 22.64 -0.06 -2.64
N PHE A 290 22.42 -0.75 -1.51
CA PHE A 290 23.40 -0.78 -0.42
C PHE A 290 24.73 -1.38 -0.86
N LYS A 291 24.69 -2.48 -1.59
CA LYS A 291 25.91 -3.15 -2.08
C LYS A 291 26.74 -2.22 -2.97
N GLU A 292 26.11 -1.55 -3.94
CA GLU A 292 26.82 -0.62 -4.82
C GLU A 292 27.32 0.63 -4.08
N TRP A 293 26.47 1.21 -3.22
CA TRP A 293 26.85 2.34 -2.39
C TRP A 293 28.06 2.01 -1.51
N LEU A 294 28.04 0.85 -0.84
CA LEU A 294 29.12 0.41 0.03
C LEU A 294 30.43 0.22 -0.73
N GLU A 295 30.36 -0.46 -1.88
CA GLU A 295 31.53 -0.71 -2.74
C GLU A 295 32.17 0.60 -3.16
N ILE A 296 31.39 1.54 -3.68
CA ILE A 296 31.90 2.84 -4.17
C ILE A 296 32.43 3.68 -2.99
N SER A 297 31.68 3.76 -1.90
CA SER A 297 32.08 4.54 -0.72
C SER A 297 33.36 4.02 -0.07
N LEU A 298 33.60 2.70 -0.08
CA LEU A 298 34.86 2.11 0.34
C LEU A 298 36.00 2.42 -0.63
N MET A 299 35.77 2.32 -1.94
CA MET A 299 36.78 2.61 -2.96
C MET A 299 37.32 4.03 -2.88
N ILE A 300 36.44 5.00 -2.67
CA ILE A 300 36.85 6.43 -2.56
C ILE A 300 37.29 6.82 -1.15
N GLY A 301 37.23 5.91 -0.17
CA GLY A 301 37.62 6.18 1.21
C GLY A 301 36.69 7.14 1.95
N ALA A 302 35.41 7.19 1.59
CA ALA A 302 34.41 8.05 2.23
C ALA A 302 34.03 7.60 3.63
N LEU A 303 34.18 6.28 3.92
CA LEU A 303 33.82 5.68 5.20
C LEU A 303 35.01 5.75 6.16
N LYS A 304 35.02 6.77 7.02
CA LYS A 304 36.09 7.01 7.99
C LYS A 304 35.67 6.68 9.39
N MET A 305 36.47 5.87 10.07
CA MET A 305 36.32 5.58 11.49
C MET A 305 36.57 6.85 12.34
N PRO A 306 36.18 6.86 13.63
CA PRO A 306 36.42 8.00 14.53
C PRO A 306 37.89 8.41 14.67
N ASN A 307 38.83 7.48 14.45
CA ASN A 307 40.24 7.76 14.43
C ASN A 307 40.76 8.37 13.10
N GLY A 308 39.87 8.66 12.15
CA GLY A 308 40.18 9.24 10.84
C GLY A 308 40.64 8.23 9.78
N SER A 309 40.87 6.96 10.11
CA SER A 309 41.26 5.94 9.13
C SER A 309 40.06 5.50 8.29
N ALA A 310 40.27 5.36 6.97
CA ALA A 310 39.23 4.83 6.08
C ALA A 310 39.09 3.31 6.26
N LEU A 311 37.86 2.83 6.12
CA LEU A 311 37.62 1.39 6.08
C LEU A 311 38.22 0.79 4.80
N PRO A 312 38.89 -0.38 4.92
CA PRO A 312 39.58 -0.97 3.78
C PRO A 312 38.63 -1.63 2.79
N ALA A 313 38.69 -1.25 1.52
CA ALA A 313 37.85 -1.83 0.45
C ALA A 313 38.07 -3.36 0.28
N SER A 314 39.24 -3.90 0.66
CA SER A 314 39.54 -5.32 0.62
C SER A 314 38.66 -6.19 1.55
N LYS A 315 37.93 -5.56 2.48
CA LYS A 315 37.00 -6.24 3.40
C LYS A 315 35.52 -6.06 3.01
N LEU A 316 35.25 -5.73 1.75
CA LEU A 316 33.88 -5.52 1.24
C LEU A 316 32.94 -6.67 1.65
N ASP A 317 33.34 -7.93 1.44
CA ASP A 317 32.51 -9.10 1.78
C ASP A 317 32.13 -9.16 3.25
N LYS A 318 33.07 -8.77 4.15
CA LYS A 318 32.78 -8.70 5.59
C LYS A 318 31.77 -7.59 5.90
N PHE A 319 31.93 -6.43 5.28
CA PHE A 319 31.09 -5.26 5.54
C PHE A 319 29.74 -5.31 4.81
N SER A 320 29.60 -6.18 3.80
CA SER A 320 28.35 -6.36 3.07
C SER A 320 27.32 -7.22 3.80
N ALA A 321 27.73 -7.90 4.87
CA ALA A 321 26.79 -8.65 5.72
C ALA A 321 25.82 -7.68 6.40
N ARG A 322 24.54 -7.86 6.14
CA ARG A 322 23.47 -6.97 6.60
C ARG A 322 22.20 -7.72 6.88
N GLU A 323 21.38 -7.14 7.71
CA GLU A 323 20.02 -7.57 7.99
C GLU A 323 19.11 -6.35 7.87
N TRP A 324 18.05 -6.46 7.08
CA TRP A 324 17.05 -5.41 6.94
C TRP A 324 15.89 -5.67 7.89
N LYS A 325 15.49 -4.62 8.61
CA LYS A 325 14.36 -4.67 9.54
C LYS A 325 13.20 -3.88 8.95
N PRO A 326 12.32 -4.53 8.17
CA PRO A 326 11.15 -3.85 7.62
C PRO A 326 10.18 -3.48 8.74
N ARG A 327 9.29 -2.50 8.45
CA ARG A 327 8.24 -2.11 9.39
C ARG A 327 7.43 -3.34 9.84
N ARG A 328 7.19 -3.42 11.13
CA ARG A 328 6.34 -4.42 11.75
C ARG A 328 5.02 -3.80 12.20
N TRP A 329 4.08 -4.65 12.54
CA TRP A 329 2.76 -4.25 13.02
C TRP A 329 2.65 -4.51 14.50
N ALA A 330 1.89 -3.65 15.19
CA ALA A 330 1.54 -3.92 16.58
C ALA A 330 0.77 -5.26 16.70
N TRP A 331 0.91 -5.90 17.83
CA TRP A 331 0.13 -7.08 18.14
C TRP A 331 -1.38 -6.76 18.11
N VAL A 332 -2.17 -7.71 17.66
CA VAL A 332 -3.63 -7.53 17.58
C VAL A 332 -4.24 -7.67 18.99
N ASP A 333 -3.70 -8.58 19.80
CA ASP A 333 -4.03 -8.74 21.21
C ASP A 333 -2.73 -8.69 22.04
N PRO A 334 -2.31 -7.50 22.50
CA PRO A 334 -1.01 -7.33 23.12
C PRO A 334 -0.77 -8.25 24.34
N LYS A 335 -1.82 -8.50 25.16
CA LYS A 335 -1.67 -9.34 26.35
C LYS A 335 -1.46 -10.80 25.97
N LYS A 336 -2.36 -11.38 25.17
CA LYS A 336 -2.26 -12.79 24.75
C LYS A 336 -1.05 -13.07 23.86
N ASP A 337 -0.73 -12.14 22.98
CA ASP A 337 0.44 -12.28 22.09
C ASP A 337 1.76 -12.21 22.91
N LEU A 338 1.82 -11.33 23.94
CA LEU A 338 2.97 -11.26 24.85
C LEU A 338 3.11 -12.53 25.71
N GLU A 339 2.02 -13.03 26.31
CA GLU A 339 2.00 -14.25 27.10
C GLU A 339 2.47 -15.46 26.28
N ALA A 340 1.95 -15.59 25.04
CA ALA A 340 2.36 -16.64 24.12
C ALA A 340 3.86 -16.56 23.77
N LYS A 341 4.40 -15.35 23.60
CA LYS A 341 5.83 -15.12 23.32
C LYS A 341 6.71 -15.45 24.52
N ILE A 342 6.31 -15.05 25.72
CA ILE A 342 7.03 -15.39 26.96
C ILE A 342 7.10 -16.91 27.09
N LEU A 343 5.97 -17.60 26.94
CA LEU A 343 5.90 -19.05 27.03
C LEU A 343 6.76 -19.75 25.95
N ALA A 344 6.78 -19.22 24.72
CA ALA A 344 7.62 -19.75 23.65
C ALA A 344 9.12 -19.59 23.97
N ILE A 345 9.53 -18.46 24.53
CA ILE A 345 10.91 -18.20 24.92
C ILE A 345 11.32 -19.10 26.09
N GLU A 346 10.47 -19.25 27.10
CA GLU A 346 10.72 -20.11 28.27
C GLU A 346 10.86 -21.58 27.89
N ASN A 347 10.09 -22.04 26.90
CA ASN A 347 10.19 -23.42 26.40
C ASN A 347 11.24 -23.62 25.29
N GLY A 348 12.02 -22.58 24.95
CA GLY A 348 13.10 -22.68 23.97
C GLY A 348 12.61 -22.76 22.49
N LEU A 349 11.34 -22.44 22.24
CA LEU A 349 10.75 -22.42 20.89
C LEU A 349 11.04 -21.12 20.16
N ASP A 350 11.38 -20.05 20.88
CA ASP A 350 11.74 -18.76 20.34
C ASP A 350 12.86 -18.10 21.16
N SER A 351 13.39 -16.98 20.68
CA SER A 351 14.43 -16.21 21.37
C SER A 351 14.01 -14.78 21.62
N ARG A 352 14.58 -14.14 22.66
CA ARG A 352 14.38 -12.70 22.90
C ARG A 352 14.81 -11.86 21.69
N ARG A 353 15.87 -12.27 21.00
CA ARG A 353 16.32 -11.60 19.76
C ARG A 353 15.22 -11.60 18.69
N ASN A 354 14.60 -12.76 18.43
CA ASN A 354 13.52 -12.87 17.46
C ASN A 354 12.30 -12.06 17.89
N ALA A 355 11.91 -12.13 19.17
CA ALA A 355 10.76 -11.39 19.70
C ALA A 355 10.95 -9.87 19.55
N ILE A 356 12.15 -9.35 19.82
CA ILE A 356 12.50 -7.93 19.63
C ILE A 356 12.53 -7.59 18.13
N ALA A 357 13.12 -8.45 17.29
CA ALA A 357 13.19 -8.23 15.85
C ALA A 357 11.80 -8.23 15.19
N GLU A 358 10.85 -9.05 15.68
CA GLU A 358 9.44 -9.02 15.24
C GLU A 358 8.72 -7.70 15.57
N GLN A 359 9.20 -6.95 16.55
CA GLN A 359 8.72 -5.59 16.84
C GLN A 359 9.52 -4.51 16.08
N GLY A 360 10.52 -4.91 15.30
CA GLY A 360 11.36 -3.99 14.52
C GLY A 360 12.54 -3.42 15.30
N GLY A 361 12.80 -3.93 16.53
CA GLY A 361 13.92 -3.53 17.36
C GLY A 361 15.21 -4.33 17.09
N ASP A 362 16.31 -3.86 17.63
CA ASP A 362 17.57 -4.60 17.76
C ASP A 362 17.78 -5.01 19.21
N ILE A 363 18.27 -6.23 19.43
CA ILE A 363 18.49 -6.71 20.81
C ILE A 363 19.64 -5.97 21.50
N GLU A 364 20.68 -5.59 20.74
CA GLU A 364 21.84 -4.90 21.30
C GLU A 364 21.46 -3.46 21.66
N ASP A 365 20.72 -2.77 20.80
CA ASP A 365 20.19 -1.43 21.06
C ASP A 365 19.19 -1.46 22.22
N THR A 366 18.25 -2.41 22.21
CA THR A 366 17.25 -2.57 23.28
C THR A 366 17.91 -2.81 24.64
N PHE A 367 18.95 -3.66 24.69
CA PHE A 367 19.66 -3.92 25.94
C PHE A 367 20.53 -2.74 26.39
N ALA A 368 21.10 -1.98 25.43
CA ALA A 368 21.83 -0.75 25.74
C ALA A 368 20.89 0.33 26.31
N ASP A 369 19.72 0.47 25.71
CA ASP A 369 18.68 1.40 26.19
C ASP A 369 18.19 1.01 27.58
N MET A 370 17.88 -0.28 27.79
CA MET A 370 17.48 -0.78 29.13
C MET A 370 18.56 -0.52 30.19
N ALA A 371 19.83 -0.77 29.88
CA ALA A 371 20.92 -0.50 30.80
C ALA A 371 21.10 1.00 31.10
N ALA A 372 20.87 1.85 30.10
CA ALA A 372 20.87 3.32 30.26
C ALA A 372 19.70 3.79 31.12
N ASP A 373 18.50 3.23 30.92
CA ASP A 373 17.30 3.52 31.69
C ASP A 373 17.49 3.11 33.16
N ASP A 374 18.04 1.92 33.44
CA ASP A 374 18.32 1.46 34.79
C ASP A 374 19.34 2.37 35.50
N ALA A 375 20.38 2.79 34.80
CA ALA A 375 21.37 3.71 35.33
C ALA A 375 20.77 5.09 35.63
N LEU A 376 19.89 5.57 34.76
CA LEU A 376 19.17 6.82 34.96
C LEU A 376 18.19 6.72 36.13
N ALA A 377 17.42 5.64 36.22
CA ALA A 377 16.50 5.38 37.31
C ALA A 377 17.21 5.37 38.68
N ALA A 378 18.37 4.68 38.75
CA ALA A 378 19.19 4.68 39.95
C ALA A 378 19.65 6.09 40.37
N THR A 379 19.92 6.98 39.42
CA THR A 379 20.32 8.37 39.68
C THR A 379 19.18 9.17 40.36
N TYR A 380 17.94 8.84 40.05
CA TYR A 380 16.74 9.47 40.62
C TYR A 380 16.16 8.68 41.79
N GLY A 381 16.78 7.56 42.19
CA GLY A 381 16.30 6.70 43.28
C GLY A 381 14.98 5.97 42.94
N LEU A 382 14.74 5.70 41.66
CA LEU A 382 13.59 4.97 41.19
C LEU A 382 13.98 3.49 40.97
N GLU A 383 13.18 2.58 41.49
CA GLU A 383 13.28 1.15 41.22
C GLU A 383 12.07 0.72 40.38
N PHE A 384 12.31 0.32 39.15
CA PHE A 384 11.30 -0.34 38.31
C PHE A 384 11.36 -1.84 38.55
N GLY A 385 10.62 -2.31 39.58
CA GLY A 385 10.47 -3.74 39.87
C GLY A 385 9.37 -4.36 39.03
N GLY A 386 9.63 -5.51 38.43
CA GLY A 386 8.62 -6.30 37.79
C GLY A 386 7.53 -6.69 38.81
N SER A 387 6.31 -6.19 38.61
CA SER A 387 5.15 -6.80 39.25
C SER A 387 5.06 -8.22 38.74
N GLU A 388 5.19 -9.21 39.64
CA GLU A 388 4.75 -10.56 39.36
C GLU A 388 3.29 -10.45 38.91
N ILE A 389 3.02 -10.77 37.66
CA ILE A 389 1.66 -10.91 37.15
C ILE A 389 1.17 -12.21 37.79
N GLU A 390 0.48 -12.08 38.95
CA GLU A 390 -0.28 -13.20 39.48
C GLU A 390 -1.29 -13.64 38.41
N PRO A 391 -1.32 -14.92 38.03
CA PRO A 391 -2.32 -15.38 37.08
C PRO A 391 -3.69 -15.22 37.74
N GLU A 392 -4.54 -14.36 37.16
CA GLU A 392 -5.96 -14.33 37.50
C GLU A 392 -6.51 -15.75 37.25
N THR A 393 -6.84 -16.45 38.31
CA THR A 393 -7.62 -17.68 38.27
C THR A 393 -8.98 -17.32 37.72
N GLU A 394 -9.21 -17.63 36.45
CA GLU A 394 -10.55 -17.63 35.88
C GLU A 394 -11.38 -18.64 36.68
N THR A 395 -12.28 -18.16 37.52
CA THR A 395 -13.36 -18.95 38.08
C THR A 395 -14.28 -19.31 36.92
N GLU A 396 -14.11 -20.52 36.41
CA GLU A 396 -15.09 -21.14 35.51
C GLU A 396 -16.45 -21.18 36.23
N GLY A 397 -17.34 -20.27 35.85
CA GLY A 397 -18.78 -20.39 36.13
C GLY A 397 -19.34 -21.52 35.29
N GLY A 398 -19.39 -22.70 35.86
CA GLY A 398 -20.08 -23.84 35.28
C GLY A 398 -21.56 -23.55 35.14
N GLU A 399 -22.09 -23.46 33.94
CA GLU A 399 -23.49 -23.63 33.64
C GLU A 399 -23.75 -25.12 33.46
N ASP A 400 -24.31 -25.73 34.52
CA ASP A 400 -24.88 -27.06 34.47
C ASP A 400 -26.30 -26.98 33.88
N GLU A 401 -26.45 -27.40 32.63
CA GLU A 401 -27.74 -27.82 32.10
C GLU A 401 -28.06 -29.25 32.58
N SER A 402 -29.01 -29.37 33.44
CA SER A 402 -29.74 -30.64 33.53
C SER A 402 -31.24 -30.41 33.69
N ALA A 403 -31.92 -30.84 32.66
CA ALA A 403 -33.38 -30.98 32.61
C ALA A 403 -33.92 -31.93 33.70
N THR A 404 -35.05 -31.61 34.30
CA THR A 404 -36.27 -32.45 34.31
C THR A 404 -37.40 -31.87 35.15
N SER A 405 -38.49 -31.63 34.48
CA SER A 405 -39.91 -31.92 34.68
C SER A 405 -40.63 -31.73 36.04
N LYS A 406 -41.81 -31.16 35.89
CA LYS A 406 -43.11 -31.34 36.58
C LYS A 406 -43.54 -30.31 37.63
N GLY A 407 -44.46 -29.44 37.24
CA GLY A 407 -45.85 -29.64 37.65
C GLY A 407 -46.45 -28.57 38.58
N SER A 408 -47.55 -28.02 38.12
CA SER A 408 -48.70 -27.46 38.86
C SER A 408 -48.63 -26.00 39.39
N GLY A 409 -49.24 -25.09 38.71
CA GLY A 409 -50.59 -24.53 39.09
C GLY A 409 -50.57 -23.46 40.16
N LYS A 410 -50.74 -22.20 39.76
CA LYS A 410 -51.79 -21.28 40.17
C LYS A 410 -51.56 -19.85 39.68
N LYS A 411 -52.48 -19.35 38.91
CA LYS A 411 -52.85 -17.96 38.72
C LYS A 411 -53.79 -17.53 39.87
N PRO A 412 -54.22 -16.27 40.01
CA PRO A 412 -53.64 -14.93 39.63
C PRO A 412 -53.75 -13.95 40.82
N GLU A 413 -53.28 -12.74 40.68
CA GLU A 413 -54.03 -11.54 41.04
C GLU A 413 -53.33 -10.25 40.57
N SER A 414 -54.15 -9.43 39.99
CA SER A 414 -54.00 -8.08 39.56
C SER A 414 -53.66 -7.11 40.69
N ILE A 415 -53.08 -5.93 40.37
CA ILE A 415 -53.61 -4.59 40.70
C ILE A 415 -52.57 -3.47 40.37
N SER A 416 -52.98 -2.63 39.45
CA SER A 416 -52.93 -1.16 39.29
C SER A 416 -51.61 -0.38 39.36
N ALA A 417 -51.39 0.38 38.30
CA ALA A 417 -50.69 1.67 38.30
C ALA A 417 -51.42 2.72 39.20
N PRO A 418 -50.74 3.85 39.60
CA PRO A 418 -50.73 4.99 38.69
C PRO A 418 -49.54 5.97 38.81
N LYS A 419 -49.35 6.73 37.72
CA LYS A 419 -49.10 8.17 37.58
C LYS A 419 -48.08 8.85 38.51
N VAL A 420 -47.04 9.48 38.00
CA VAL A 420 -46.98 10.85 37.43
C VAL A 420 -45.88 10.92 36.43
#